data_82310e4317878f1213640fc8feb1f7e0
#
_entry.id   82310e4317878f1213640fc8feb1f7e0
#
_cell.length_a   1.000
_cell.length_b   1.000
_cell.length_c   1.000
_cell.angle_alpha   90.00
_cell.angle_beta   90.00
_cell.angle_gamma   90.00
#
_symmetry.space_group_name_H-M   'P 1'
#
loop_
_entity.id
_entity.type
_entity.pdbx_description
1 polymer ?
#
loop_
_entity_poly.entity_id
_entity_poly.type
_entity_poly.pdbx_seq_one_letter_code
_entity_poly.pdbx_strand_id
1 'polypeptide(L)'
;MNKKVIWSFLISVLLGQCNLLYAQNIVAKTNILYDMTSTINLGMEFGLGPKWTLDLSGNYNPWTFSDNHKIKHWMVQPEVRYWTCQRYRGHFIGLHTHYAFYNLSGTLPWGIKTNFIKNNRYQGWLAGTGVSYGYQWILSNRWNLEVTVDLGYAYAKYDKYPCYRCSEKINSGNKHFVGPTKVGLSLIYVIK
;
A
#
# COMPACT_ATOMS: atom_id res chain seq x y z
N MET A 1 39.03 -11.36 4.71
CA MET A 1 38.31 -10.31 5.45
C MET A 1 37.10 -10.95 6.11
N ASN A 2 36.96 -10.83 7.42
CA ASN A 2 35.99 -11.58 8.23
C ASN A 2 34.58 -11.06 7.96
N LYS A 3 33.62 -11.94 7.56
CA LYS A 3 32.23 -11.55 7.25
C LYS A 3 31.60 -10.69 8.35
N LYS A 4 31.92 -10.94 9.61
CA LYS A 4 31.45 -10.14 10.76
C LYS A 4 31.93 -8.69 10.71
N VAL A 5 33.15 -8.42 10.22
CA VAL A 5 33.70 -7.06 10.09
C VAL A 5 32.97 -6.28 8.99
N ILE A 6 32.66 -6.96 7.89
CA ILE A 6 31.88 -6.35 6.78
C ILE A 6 30.48 -5.98 7.25
N TRP A 7 29.81 -6.88 7.99
CA TRP A 7 28.47 -6.59 8.53
C TRP A 7 28.49 -5.47 9.58
N SER A 8 29.50 -5.43 10.46
CA SER A 8 29.65 -4.34 11.43
C SER A 8 29.92 -3.00 10.74
N PHE A 9 30.72 -2.98 9.68
CA PHE A 9 31.00 -1.80 8.88
C PHE A 9 29.74 -1.31 8.14
N LEU A 10 28.99 -2.22 7.51
CA LEU A 10 27.71 -1.90 6.84
C LEU A 10 26.68 -1.35 7.84
N ILE A 11 26.59 -1.93 9.03
CA ILE A 11 25.69 -1.45 10.09
C ILE A 11 26.12 -0.08 10.60
N SER A 12 27.43 0.17 10.79
CA SER A 12 27.93 1.47 11.25
C SER A 12 27.77 2.56 10.18
N VAL A 13 27.90 2.24 8.90
CA VAL A 13 27.61 3.17 7.79
C VAL A 13 26.12 3.48 7.72
N LEU A 14 25.22 2.48 7.89
CA LEU A 14 23.79 2.68 7.98
C LEU A 14 23.37 3.53 9.19
N LEU A 15 23.97 3.29 10.34
CA LEU A 15 23.69 4.08 11.56
C LEU A 15 24.32 5.48 11.53
N GLY A 16 25.45 5.65 10.87
CA GLY A 16 26.12 6.96 10.70
C GLY A 16 25.34 7.94 9.83
N GLN A 17 24.46 7.46 8.96
CA GLN A 17 23.59 8.32 8.14
C GLN A 17 22.37 8.87 8.89
N CYS A 18 22.08 8.37 10.10
CA CYS A 18 20.94 8.86 10.91
C CYS A 18 21.05 10.33 11.35
N ASN A 19 22.23 10.95 11.30
CA ASN A 19 22.40 12.35 11.70
C ASN A 19 21.97 13.38 10.63
N LEU A 20 21.62 12.94 9.41
CA LEU A 20 21.10 13.82 8.36
C LEU A 20 19.58 14.03 8.42
N LEU A 21 18.90 13.42 9.41
CA LEU A 21 17.43 13.46 9.55
C LEU A 21 16.90 14.76 10.21
N TYR A 22 17.74 15.72 10.56
CA TYR A 22 17.35 16.91 11.34
C TYR A 22 16.49 17.95 10.60
N ALA A 23 16.16 17.76 9.33
CA ALA A 23 15.26 18.65 8.60
C ALA A 23 14.15 17.89 7.86
N GLN A 24 13.81 16.68 8.28
CA GLN A 24 12.80 15.88 7.61
C GLN A 24 11.42 16.23 8.14
N ASN A 25 10.60 16.84 7.28
CA ASN A 25 9.18 16.90 7.58
C ASN A 25 8.62 15.48 7.49
N ILE A 26 7.93 15.08 8.54
CA ILE A 26 7.22 13.82 8.63
C ILE A 26 5.75 14.14 8.48
N VAL A 27 5.08 13.43 7.61
CA VAL A 27 3.63 13.54 7.44
C VAL A 27 2.96 12.19 7.67
N ALA A 28 1.81 12.22 8.32
CA ALA A 28 0.92 11.07 8.43
C ALA A 28 -0.22 11.23 7.43
N LYS A 29 -0.68 10.13 6.84
CA LYS A 29 -1.76 10.16 5.87
C LYS A 29 -2.70 8.97 5.98
N THR A 30 -3.95 9.19 5.58
CA THR A 30 -4.94 8.14 5.38
C THR A 30 -5.61 8.31 4.02
N ASN A 31 -5.93 7.21 3.38
CA ASN A 31 -6.64 7.20 2.11
C ASN A 31 -8.14 7.04 2.36
N ILE A 32 -8.89 8.11 2.16
CA ILE A 32 -10.33 8.20 2.39
C ILE A 32 -11.10 7.12 1.62
N LEU A 33 -10.65 6.76 0.39
CA LEU A 33 -11.32 5.72 -0.39
C LEU A 33 -11.21 4.33 0.25
N TYR A 34 -10.09 4.03 0.91
CA TYR A 34 -9.95 2.79 1.67
C TYR A 34 -10.78 2.81 2.95
N ASP A 35 -10.78 3.94 3.66
CA ASP A 35 -11.58 4.12 4.87
C ASP A 35 -13.08 3.94 4.59
N MET A 36 -13.57 4.44 3.44
CA MET A 36 -14.95 4.22 2.98
C MET A 36 -15.28 2.74 2.72
N THR A 37 -14.31 1.89 2.43
CA THR A 37 -14.48 0.43 2.31
C THR A 37 -14.25 -0.31 3.62
N SER A 38 -14.24 0.39 4.75
CA SER A 38 -13.92 -0.15 6.07
C SER A 38 -12.52 -0.79 6.15
N THR A 39 -11.60 -0.36 5.29
CA THR A 39 -10.20 -0.78 5.32
C THR A 39 -9.40 0.26 6.07
N ILE A 40 -8.87 -0.10 7.22
CA ILE A 40 -7.96 0.77 7.98
C ILE A 40 -6.72 1.01 7.14
N ASN A 41 -6.46 2.28 6.82
CA ASN A 41 -5.28 2.70 6.06
C ASN A 41 -4.48 3.72 6.87
N LEU A 42 -3.18 3.51 6.95
CA LEU A 42 -2.26 4.46 7.56
C LEU A 42 -0.98 4.51 6.74
N GLY A 43 -0.54 5.71 6.42
CA GLY A 43 0.73 5.99 5.77
C GLY A 43 1.56 6.99 6.56
N MET A 44 2.87 6.85 6.43
CA MET A 44 3.85 7.83 6.90
C MET A 44 4.80 8.16 5.76
N GLU A 45 5.01 9.46 5.52
CA GLU A 45 5.92 9.89 4.48
C GLU A 45 7.04 10.74 5.08
N PHE A 46 8.27 10.42 4.67
CA PHE A 46 9.52 10.98 5.19
C PHE A 46 10.22 11.76 4.08
N GLY A 47 10.59 13.00 4.35
CA GLY A 47 11.40 13.78 3.43
C GLY A 47 12.84 13.26 3.40
N LEU A 48 13.34 12.82 2.26
CA LEU A 48 14.73 12.39 2.06
C LEU A 48 15.61 13.50 1.52
N GLY A 49 15.01 14.56 0.99
CA GLY A 49 15.71 15.70 0.39
C GLY A 49 14.74 16.78 -0.08
N PRO A 50 15.19 17.80 -0.80
CA PRO A 50 14.32 18.90 -1.24
C PRO A 50 13.17 18.47 -2.15
N LYS A 51 13.38 17.40 -2.93
CA LYS A 51 12.42 16.88 -3.92
C LYS A 51 12.15 15.39 -3.78
N TRP A 52 12.70 14.71 -2.78
CA TRP A 52 12.56 13.28 -2.60
C TRP A 52 11.88 12.95 -1.28
N THR A 53 10.95 12.02 -1.34
CA THR A 53 10.27 11.47 -0.15
C THR A 53 10.16 9.95 -0.24
N LEU A 54 10.08 9.31 0.91
CA LEU A 54 9.75 7.90 1.08
C LEU A 54 8.41 7.79 1.77
N ASP A 55 7.44 7.21 1.09
CA ASP A 55 6.12 6.90 1.63
C ASP A 55 6.07 5.42 2.02
N LEU A 56 5.60 5.15 3.22
CA LEU A 56 5.35 3.81 3.73
C LEU A 56 3.86 3.73 4.10
N SER A 57 3.06 3.05 3.32
CA SER A 57 1.64 2.88 3.59
C SER A 57 1.27 1.43 3.88
N GLY A 58 0.33 1.26 4.81
CA GLY A 58 -0.23 -0.03 5.21
C GLY A 58 -1.74 -0.02 5.18
N ASN A 59 -2.33 -1.14 4.77
CA ASN A 59 -3.76 -1.37 4.75
C ASN A 59 -4.08 -2.63 5.56
N TYR A 60 -5.15 -2.57 6.33
CA TYR A 60 -5.60 -3.70 7.13
C TYR A 60 -7.12 -3.78 7.17
N ASN A 61 -7.65 -4.91 6.72
CA ASN A 61 -9.07 -5.19 6.76
C ASN A 61 -9.32 -6.57 7.40
N PRO A 62 -9.68 -6.63 8.68
CA PRO A 62 -9.92 -7.89 9.39
C PRO A 62 -11.37 -8.39 9.29
N TRP A 63 -12.27 -7.65 8.66
CA TRP A 63 -13.70 -7.85 8.81
C TRP A 63 -14.24 -9.09 8.11
N THR A 64 -15.21 -9.72 8.74
CA THR A 64 -16.11 -10.71 8.15
C THR A 64 -17.52 -10.14 8.26
N PHE A 65 -18.18 -9.97 7.14
CA PHE A 65 -19.56 -9.48 7.06
C PHE A 65 -20.57 -10.63 7.13
N SER A 66 -21.87 -10.31 7.15
CA SER A 66 -22.95 -11.29 7.11
C SER A 66 -22.80 -12.25 5.93
N ASP A 67 -23.42 -13.43 6.00
CA ASP A 67 -23.40 -14.47 4.97
C ASP A 67 -21.99 -14.95 4.56
N ASN A 68 -21.04 -14.92 5.49
CA ASN A 68 -19.65 -15.35 5.27
C ASN A 68 -18.90 -14.53 4.18
N HIS A 69 -19.36 -13.30 3.91
CA HIS A 69 -18.64 -12.37 3.06
C HIS A 69 -17.36 -11.92 3.76
N LYS A 70 -16.21 -12.16 3.13
CA LYS A 70 -14.89 -11.84 3.67
C LYS A 70 -14.13 -10.94 2.71
N ILE A 71 -13.61 -9.84 3.26
CA ILE A 71 -12.72 -8.93 2.53
C ILE A 71 -11.45 -8.74 3.35
N LYS A 72 -11.00 -9.86 3.94
CA LYS A 72 -9.81 -9.79 4.79
C LYS A 72 -8.57 -9.64 3.94
N HIS A 73 -7.82 -8.59 4.21
CA HIS A 73 -6.51 -8.41 3.62
C HIS A 73 -5.62 -7.53 4.50
N TRP A 74 -4.33 -7.69 4.32
CA TRP A 74 -3.37 -6.69 4.72
C TRP A 74 -2.39 -6.44 3.57
N MET A 75 -1.93 -5.22 3.44
CA MET A 75 -1.02 -4.81 2.39
C MET A 75 -0.03 -3.79 2.95
N VAL A 76 1.20 -3.89 2.50
CA VAL A 76 2.24 -2.86 2.69
C VAL A 76 2.72 -2.38 1.34
N GLN A 77 2.92 -1.07 1.22
CA GLN A 77 3.33 -0.43 -0.01
C GLN A 77 4.36 0.67 0.30
N PRO A 78 5.66 0.35 0.22
CA PRO A 78 6.71 1.36 0.16
C PRO A 78 6.76 2.02 -1.22
N GLU A 79 6.96 3.34 -1.23
CA GLU A 79 7.00 4.16 -2.44
C GLU A 79 8.03 5.26 -2.30
N VAL A 80 8.92 5.38 -3.27
CA VAL A 80 9.84 6.52 -3.40
C VAL A 80 9.25 7.52 -4.38
N ARG A 81 9.17 8.80 -3.98
CA ARG A 81 8.53 9.87 -4.72
C ARG A 81 9.50 10.97 -5.10
N TYR A 82 9.39 11.44 -6.31
CA TYR A 82 10.06 12.62 -6.81
C TYR A 82 9.05 13.73 -7.08
N TRP A 83 9.25 14.87 -6.43
CA TRP A 83 8.41 16.06 -6.54
C TRP A 83 8.97 17.02 -7.59
N THR A 84 8.11 17.50 -8.48
CA THR A 84 8.54 18.37 -9.57
C THR A 84 9.05 19.73 -9.09
N CYS A 85 8.39 20.31 -8.08
CA CYS A 85 8.75 21.60 -7.51
C CYS A 85 9.45 21.45 -6.16
N GLN A 86 8.69 21.19 -5.11
CA GLN A 86 9.16 21.05 -3.74
C GLN A 86 8.39 19.89 -3.10
N ARG A 87 9.02 19.17 -2.15
CA ARG A 87 8.36 18.07 -1.44
C ARG A 87 7.05 18.52 -0.79
N TYR A 88 6.08 17.63 -0.78
CA TYR A 88 4.74 17.82 -0.23
C TYR A 88 3.91 18.92 -0.92
N ARG A 89 4.26 19.31 -2.13
CA ARG A 89 3.53 20.33 -2.88
C ARG A 89 3.54 20.08 -4.39
N GLY A 90 2.35 20.07 -4.99
CA GLY A 90 2.18 19.98 -6.44
C GLY A 90 2.31 18.55 -6.96
N HIS A 91 2.85 18.39 -8.14
CA HIS A 91 2.96 17.11 -8.83
C HIS A 91 4.12 16.27 -8.31
N PHE A 92 3.90 14.98 -8.24
CA PHE A 92 4.95 13.99 -8.01
C PHE A 92 4.79 12.76 -8.90
N ILE A 93 5.89 12.07 -9.10
CA ILE A 93 5.97 10.77 -9.73
C ILE A 93 6.64 9.84 -8.72
N GLY A 94 6.12 8.65 -8.55
CA GLY A 94 6.65 7.66 -7.61
C GLY A 94 6.94 6.32 -8.27
N LEU A 95 7.80 5.58 -7.61
CA LEU A 95 8.03 4.16 -7.85
C LEU A 95 7.67 3.40 -6.59
N HIS A 96 6.73 2.47 -6.70
CA HIS A 96 6.27 1.69 -5.56
C HIS A 96 6.44 0.19 -5.78
N THR A 97 6.54 -0.52 -4.67
CA THR A 97 6.32 -1.96 -4.60
C THR A 97 5.18 -2.22 -3.62
N HIS A 98 4.48 -3.32 -3.79
CA HIS A 98 3.43 -3.71 -2.87
C HIS A 98 3.45 -5.21 -2.62
N TYR A 99 3.10 -5.57 -1.39
CA TYR A 99 2.94 -6.94 -0.97
C TYR A 99 1.69 -7.08 -0.11
N ALA A 100 0.85 -8.05 -0.43
CA ALA A 100 -0.39 -8.25 0.28
C ALA A 100 -0.74 -9.72 0.46
N PHE A 101 -1.45 -10.00 1.56
CA PHE A 101 -2.23 -11.23 1.72
C PHE A 101 -3.71 -10.90 1.67
N TYR A 102 -4.48 -11.78 1.05
CA TYR A 102 -5.91 -11.59 0.92
C TYR A 102 -6.69 -12.89 1.15
N ASN A 103 -7.90 -12.73 1.65
CA ASN A 103 -8.88 -13.79 1.81
C ASN A 103 -10.25 -13.21 1.46
N LEU A 104 -10.69 -13.46 0.24
CA LEU A 104 -11.85 -12.85 -0.37
C LEU A 104 -12.94 -13.89 -0.62
N SER A 105 -14.16 -13.60 -0.19
CA SER A 105 -15.34 -14.42 -0.49
C SER A 105 -16.60 -13.54 -0.53
N GLY A 106 -17.55 -13.90 -1.37
CA GLY A 106 -18.86 -13.25 -1.42
C GLY A 106 -18.92 -12.04 -2.35
N THR A 107 -19.54 -10.95 -1.92
CA THR A 107 -19.72 -9.72 -2.70
C THR A 107 -18.77 -8.63 -2.21
N LEU A 108 -18.20 -7.87 -3.12
CA LEU A 108 -17.39 -6.70 -2.77
C LEU A 108 -18.27 -5.59 -2.17
N PRO A 109 -17.68 -4.64 -1.39
CA PRO A 109 -18.38 -3.47 -0.90
C PRO A 109 -19.12 -2.74 -2.03
N TRP A 110 -20.22 -2.07 -1.67
CA TRP A 110 -21.08 -1.32 -2.59
C TRP A 110 -21.80 -2.16 -3.65
N GLY A 111 -22.01 -3.46 -3.38
CA GLY A 111 -22.82 -4.32 -4.24
C GLY A 111 -22.18 -4.68 -5.58
N ILE A 112 -20.87 -4.47 -5.73
CA ILE A 112 -20.15 -4.92 -6.92
C ILE A 112 -20.16 -6.44 -6.94
N LYS A 113 -21.09 -7.01 -7.70
CA LYS A 113 -21.25 -8.44 -7.89
C LYS A 113 -20.19 -8.93 -8.87
N THR A 114 -19.13 -9.51 -8.37
CA THR A 114 -18.19 -10.24 -9.20
C THR A 114 -18.54 -11.71 -9.14
N ASN A 115 -19.01 -12.29 -10.26
CA ASN A 115 -19.35 -13.70 -10.35
C ASN A 115 -18.20 -14.63 -9.91
N PHE A 116 -16.99 -14.13 -9.99
CA PHE A 116 -15.75 -14.82 -9.65
C PHE A 116 -15.66 -15.21 -8.15
N ILE A 117 -16.04 -14.32 -7.23
CA ILE A 117 -15.92 -14.56 -5.77
C ILE A 117 -17.25 -14.94 -5.11
N LYS A 118 -18.37 -14.92 -5.85
CA LYS A 118 -19.70 -15.19 -5.29
C LYS A 118 -19.83 -16.59 -4.69
N ASN A 119 -19.31 -17.60 -5.38
CA ASN A 119 -19.47 -19.01 -5.00
C ASN A 119 -18.19 -19.65 -4.46
N ASN A 120 -17.07 -18.92 -4.44
CA ASN A 120 -15.78 -19.44 -4.05
C ASN A 120 -15.02 -18.44 -3.18
N ARG A 121 -14.23 -18.97 -2.26
CA ARG A 121 -13.29 -18.22 -1.44
C ARG A 121 -11.91 -18.30 -2.08
N TYR A 122 -11.28 -17.16 -2.26
CA TYR A 122 -9.90 -17.04 -2.74
C TYR A 122 -9.01 -16.53 -1.62
N GLN A 123 -7.98 -17.29 -1.33
CA GLN A 123 -6.98 -16.94 -0.33
C GLN A 123 -5.61 -17.04 -0.95
N GLY A 124 -4.75 -16.04 -0.69
CA GLY A 124 -3.42 -16.06 -1.24
C GLY A 124 -2.64 -14.79 -0.94
N TRP A 125 -1.58 -14.61 -1.69
CA TRP A 125 -0.74 -13.43 -1.61
C TRP A 125 -0.53 -12.83 -3.00
N LEU A 126 -0.21 -11.57 -3.03
CA LEU A 126 0.23 -10.86 -4.23
C LEU A 126 1.44 -10.00 -3.93
N ALA A 127 2.30 -9.86 -4.92
CA ALA A 127 3.42 -8.95 -4.91
C ALA A 127 3.52 -8.25 -6.26
N GLY A 128 3.89 -6.98 -6.24
CA GLY A 128 3.97 -6.21 -7.46
C GLY A 128 4.78 -4.94 -7.33
N THR A 129 4.92 -4.27 -8.45
CA THR A 129 5.62 -2.98 -8.56
C THR A 129 4.94 -2.12 -9.61
N GLY A 130 5.10 -0.82 -9.50
CA GLY A 130 4.50 0.10 -10.46
C GLY A 130 4.98 1.53 -10.27
N VAL A 131 4.41 2.37 -11.10
CA VAL A 131 4.64 3.81 -11.07
C VAL A 131 3.39 4.50 -10.56
N SER A 132 3.57 5.56 -9.80
CA SER A 132 2.51 6.42 -9.31
C SER A 132 2.66 7.83 -9.87
N TYR A 133 1.53 8.47 -10.06
CA TYR A 133 1.45 9.89 -10.35
C TYR A 133 0.40 10.52 -9.45
N GLY A 134 0.71 11.67 -8.89
CA GLY A 134 -0.23 12.36 -8.03
C GLY A 134 -0.01 13.86 -7.97
N TYR A 135 -0.97 14.49 -7.30
CA TYR A 135 -0.95 15.91 -7.01
C TYR A 135 -1.38 16.18 -5.59
N GLN A 136 -0.67 17.05 -4.91
CA GLN A 136 -0.96 17.44 -3.53
C GLN A 136 -1.24 18.91 -3.43
N TRP A 137 -2.40 19.23 -2.79
CA TRP A 137 -2.83 20.59 -2.43
C TRP A 137 -2.55 20.86 -0.97
N ILE A 138 -2.02 22.03 -0.67
CA ILE A 138 -1.91 22.53 0.69
C ILE A 138 -3.24 23.19 1.04
N LEU A 139 -3.97 22.62 2.01
CA LEU A 139 -5.23 23.17 2.50
C LEU A 139 -5.00 24.17 3.64
N SER A 140 -4.04 23.86 4.51
CA SER A 140 -3.66 24.72 5.64
C SER A 140 -2.23 24.42 6.07
N ASN A 141 -1.75 25.08 7.13
CA ASN A 141 -0.39 24.89 7.67
C ASN A 141 -0.08 23.44 8.10
N ARG A 142 -1.12 22.63 8.37
CA ARG A 142 -0.96 21.24 8.83
C ARG A 142 -1.73 20.22 8.02
N TRP A 143 -2.61 20.64 7.12
CA TRP A 143 -3.46 19.73 6.38
C TRP A 143 -3.25 19.87 4.88
N ASN A 144 -3.04 18.75 4.23
CA ASN A 144 -2.94 18.65 2.78
C ASN A 144 -3.91 17.60 2.27
N LEU A 145 -4.28 17.73 1.01
CA LEU A 145 -5.09 16.75 0.27
C LEU A 145 -4.28 16.25 -0.90
N GLU A 146 -4.32 14.96 -1.15
CA GLU A 146 -3.56 14.31 -2.23
C GLU A 146 -4.48 13.42 -3.06
N VAL A 147 -4.33 13.49 -4.38
CA VAL A 147 -4.90 12.52 -5.31
C VAL A 147 -3.78 11.75 -5.98
N THR A 148 -3.90 10.43 -6.04
CA THR A 148 -2.92 9.54 -6.66
C THR A 148 -3.58 8.52 -7.56
N VAL A 149 -2.87 8.16 -8.63
CA VAL A 149 -3.19 7.03 -9.50
C VAL A 149 -1.91 6.23 -9.70
N ASP A 150 -1.99 4.94 -9.44
CA ASP A 150 -0.86 4.02 -9.56
C ASP A 150 -1.17 3.01 -10.68
N LEU A 151 -0.19 2.79 -11.55
CA LEU A 151 -0.22 1.79 -12.59
C LEU A 151 0.95 0.83 -12.39
N GLY A 152 0.70 -0.47 -12.53
CA GLY A 152 1.76 -1.42 -12.29
C GLY A 152 1.45 -2.85 -12.71
N TYR A 153 2.38 -3.70 -12.35
CA TYR A 153 2.30 -5.14 -12.51
C TYR A 153 2.19 -5.81 -11.14
N ALA A 154 1.32 -6.79 -11.04
CA ALA A 154 1.19 -7.63 -9.86
C ALA A 154 1.14 -9.11 -10.25
N TYR A 155 1.89 -9.92 -9.50
CA TYR A 155 1.80 -11.37 -9.51
C TYR A 155 1.02 -11.83 -8.29
N ALA A 156 -0.04 -12.60 -8.52
CA ALA A 156 -0.87 -13.14 -7.46
C ALA A 156 -0.85 -14.67 -7.49
N LYS A 157 -0.64 -15.27 -6.34
CA LYS A 157 -0.83 -16.71 -6.11
C LYS A 157 -2.06 -16.90 -5.26
N TYR A 158 -2.94 -17.82 -5.66
CA TYR A 158 -4.19 -18.05 -4.96
C TYR A 158 -4.52 -19.52 -4.80
N ASP A 159 -5.18 -19.82 -3.70
CA ASP A 159 -5.86 -21.07 -3.44
C ASP A 159 -7.37 -20.83 -3.46
N LYS A 160 -8.08 -21.72 -4.14
CA LYS A 160 -9.53 -21.66 -4.30
C LYS A 160 -10.20 -22.69 -3.41
N TYR A 161 -11.19 -22.25 -2.63
CA TYR A 161 -12.00 -23.07 -1.75
C TYR A 161 -13.48 -22.85 -2.01
N PRO A 162 -14.36 -23.84 -1.72
CA PRO A 162 -15.80 -23.59 -1.62
C PRO A 162 -16.10 -22.58 -0.50
N CYS A 163 -17.27 -21.93 -0.55
CA CYS A 163 -17.69 -20.99 0.49
C CYS A 163 -18.13 -21.65 1.82
N TYR A 164 -18.09 -22.97 1.94
CA TYR A 164 -18.44 -23.69 3.17
C TYR A 164 -17.30 -23.61 4.21
N ARG A 165 -17.66 -23.72 5.48
CA ARG A 165 -16.66 -23.87 6.56
C ARG A 165 -15.96 -25.22 6.40
N CYS A 166 -14.64 -25.25 6.68
CA CYS A 166 -13.80 -26.45 6.67
C CYS A 166 -13.81 -27.25 5.35
N SER A 167 -13.94 -26.56 4.22
CA SER A 167 -13.91 -27.20 2.92
C SER A 167 -12.48 -27.46 2.44
N GLU A 168 -12.29 -28.59 1.75
CA GLU A 168 -11.03 -28.92 1.11
C GLU A 168 -10.71 -27.95 -0.03
N LYS A 169 -9.43 -27.81 -0.34
CA LYS A 169 -8.93 -26.98 -1.40
C LYS A 169 -9.32 -27.55 -2.76
N ILE A 170 -10.03 -26.76 -3.58
CA ILE A 170 -10.45 -27.20 -4.92
C ILE A 170 -9.27 -27.11 -5.90
N ASN A 171 -8.55 -25.98 -5.89
CA ASN A 171 -7.51 -25.70 -6.88
C ASN A 171 -6.54 -24.62 -6.37
N SER A 172 -5.37 -24.57 -6.97
CA SER A 172 -4.41 -23.47 -6.81
C SER A 172 -4.00 -22.96 -8.17
N GLY A 173 -3.68 -21.68 -8.23
CA GLY A 173 -3.20 -21.06 -9.45
C GLY A 173 -2.43 -19.78 -9.18
N ASN A 174 -1.92 -19.25 -10.27
CA ASN A 174 -1.28 -17.95 -10.28
C ASN A 174 -1.94 -17.06 -11.35
N LYS A 175 -1.85 -15.77 -11.16
CA LYS A 175 -2.39 -14.78 -12.10
C LYS A 175 -1.45 -13.58 -12.19
N HIS A 176 -1.26 -13.12 -13.41
CA HIS A 176 -0.53 -11.89 -13.72
C HIS A 176 -1.54 -10.79 -14.00
N PHE A 177 -1.30 -9.63 -13.46
CA PHE A 177 -2.14 -8.45 -13.64
C PHE A 177 -1.28 -7.25 -14.05
N VAL A 178 -1.69 -6.56 -15.09
CA VAL A 178 -1.13 -5.28 -15.52
C VAL A 178 -2.26 -4.28 -15.60
N GLY A 179 -2.16 -3.17 -14.89
CA GLY A 179 -3.21 -2.17 -14.86
C GLY A 179 -3.13 -1.25 -13.64
N PRO A 180 -4.23 -0.54 -13.32
CA PRO A 180 -4.30 0.30 -12.14
C PRO A 180 -4.19 -0.55 -10.87
N THR A 181 -3.18 -0.24 -10.05
CA THR A 181 -2.90 -0.93 -8.79
C THR A 181 -3.46 -0.21 -7.58
N LYS A 182 -3.63 1.12 -7.69
CA LYS A 182 -4.22 1.94 -6.63
C LYS A 182 -4.82 3.22 -7.22
N VAL A 183 -5.91 3.66 -6.62
CA VAL A 183 -6.43 5.02 -6.74
C VAL A 183 -6.57 5.56 -5.32
N GLY A 184 -6.09 6.77 -5.08
CA GLY A 184 -6.06 7.35 -3.75
C GLY A 184 -6.60 8.77 -3.72
N LEU A 185 -7.41 9.05 -2.70
CA LEU A 185 -7.74 10.38 -2.21
C LEU A 185 -7.30 10.40 -0.74
N SER A 186 -6.18 11.04 -0.45
CA SER A 186 -5.58 10.98 0.88
C SER A 186 -5.63 12.31 1.60
N LEU A 187 -6.03 12.26 2.87
CA LEU A 187 -5.89 13.36 3.80
C LEU A 187 -4.54 13.22 4.53
N ILE A 188 -3.78 14.30 4.56
CA ILE A 188 -2.41 14.31 5.07
C ILE A 188 -2.30 15.31 6.20
N TYR A 189 -1.69 14.88 7.29
CA TYR A 189 -1.36 15.72 8.44
C TYR A 189 0.16 15.90 8.57
N VAL A 190 0.61 17.15 8.54
CA VAL A 190 2.02 17.52 8.69
C VAL A 190 2.37 17.53 10.18
N ILE A 191 3.26 16.60 10.60
CA ILE A 191 3.65 16.45 12.00
C ILE A 191 4.75 17.46 12.34
N LYS A 192 5.76 17.58 11.46
CA LYS A 192 6.90 18.49 11.65
C LYS A 192 7.58 18.81 10.33
#